data_dc7b5652431ffbd06390eee081a8049d
#
_entry.id   dc7b5652431ffbd06390eee081a8049d
#
_cell.length_a   1.000
_cell.length_b   1.000
_cell.length_c   1.000
_cell.angle_alpha   90.00
_cell.angle_beta   90.00
_cell.angle_gamma   90.00
#
_symmetry.space_group_name_H-M   'P 1'
#
loop_
_entity.id
_entity.type
_entity.pdbx_description
1 polymer ?
#
loop_
_entity_poly.entity_id
_entity_poly.type
_entity_poly.pdbx_seq_one_letter_code
_entity_poly.pdbx_strand_id
1 'polypeptide(L)'
;MKNNLTCELVEDLMPSYIDGLTSEVTNGALREHIAGCSKCKLKLENMKAPCSEERIEAEKKEIDFLKKNRRKNIRNVISGVLAIILIAAIAVCTIPYMESERLFEKDIYYDLEFDGRTFKMTMIPISNEIVITDVIREEFGFGEVGLDIRGKKRSPFGNSKTYTWEYTPERPGSVKILKILNKILWKDGEYISDITWETFNTKHPYMGDMPTNSSTASALGVYNYLGSHTNKLQSSKEPYEWTMMLSYEFLPKQVKEKEALMRKYAYAILGVIGNLGAVTFEYEIFNSDGENKECKLTITRQQASEFFGDDIGKCYEDISELQKLMKMTGLADMPYVQQNDKDNMYYDAKSTAMIKLFNVSNDKIKKIALYCEESDDMSAHGFVEDSGINIGGRPSVATVDMNIWLESKNLSSNIYDDSRLGNLTVTAEVYDWEDNVYKVKNSVKISAQFGGVYYAILNGSFEDGFTIRIK
;
A
#
# COMPACT_ATOMS: atom_id res chain seq x y z
N MET A 1 88.65 -44.00 47.56
CA MET A 1 87.58 -43.38 48.38
C MET A 1 86.32 -44.20 48.23
N LYS A 2 85.86 -44.87 49.32
CA LYS A 2 84.57 -45.57 49.25
C LYS A 2 83.48 -44.54 49.21
N ASN A 3 82.78 -44.43 48.10
CA ASN A 3 81.59 -43.62 47.99
C ASN A 3 80.44 -44.31 48.74
N ASN A 4 80.20 -43.90 50.03
CA ASN A 4 79.07 -44.36 50.82
C ASN A 4 77.82 -43.57 50.41
N LEU A 5 77.18 -43.94 49.29
CA LEU A 5 75.85 -43.43 48.96
C LEU A 5 74.87 -44.03 50.01
N THR A 6 74.00 -43.22 50.61
CA THR A 6 72.91 -43.69 51.47
C THR A 6 71.79 -44.33 50.62
N CYS A 7 71.02 -45.27 51.12
CA CYS A 7 69.93 -45.85 50.37
C CYS A 7 68.89 -44.83 49.91
N GLU A 8 68.63 -43.79 50.67
CA GLU A 8 67.70 -42.73 50.34
C GLU A 8 68.13 -41.96 49.05
N LEU A 9 69.42 -41.61 49.02
CA LEU A 9 69.98 -40.90 47.80
C LEU A 9 69.96 -41.80 46.60
N VAL A 10 70.21 -43.14 46.81
CA VAL A 10 70.15 -44.09 45.71
C VAL A 10 68.70 -44.27 45.22
N GLU A 11 67.73 -44.28 46.14
CA GLU A 11 66.29 -44.35 45.76
C GLU A 11 65.84 -43.14 45.02
N ASP A 12 66.27 -41.94 45.33
CA ASP A 12 65.92 -40.67 44.60
C ASP A 12 66.54 -40.62 43.21
N LEU A 13 67.71 -41.19 43.01
CA LEU A 13 68.38 -41.22 41.77
C LEU A 13 67.98 -42.38 40.85
N MET A 14 67.28 -43.41 41.36
CA MET A 14 66.82 -44.55 40.59
C MET A 14 66.01 -44.22 39.37
N PRO A 15 64.97 -43.33 39.37
CA PRO A 15 64.24 -42.97 38.18
C PRO A 15 65.14 -42.41 37.08
N SER A 16 66.01 -41.45 37.39
CA SER A 16 66.92 -40.86 36.45
C SER A 16 67.99 -41.83 35.95
N TYR A 17 68.39 -42.81 36.78
CA TYR A 17 69.30 -43.89 36.38
C TYR A 17 68.63 -44.84 35.35
N ILE A 18 67.39 -45.18 35.56
CA ILE A 18 66.62 -46.04 34.61
C ILE A 18 66.43 -45.33 33.27
N ASP A 19 66.18 -44.02 33.29
CA ASP A 19 65.96 -43.21 32.10
C ASP A 19 67.27 -42.79 31.41
N GLY A 20 68.43 -43.19 31.95
CA GLY A 20 69.73 -42.89 31.37
C GLY A 20 70.17 -41.45 31.48
N LEU A 21 69.59 -40.69 32.40
CA LEU A 21 69.77 -39.24 32.59
C LEU A 21 70.88 -38.90 33.61
N THR A 22 71.56 -39.91 34.20
CA THR A 22 72.63 -39.77 35.16
C THR A 22 73.98 -39.86 34.48
N SER A 23 75.00 -39.12 35.04
CA SER A 23 76.39 -39.15 34.54
C SER A 23 77.06 -40.50 34.75
N GLU A 24 78.09 -40.85 33.96
CA GLU A 24 78.85 -42.06 34.09
C GLU A 24 79.48 -42.31 35.49
N VAL A 25 79.95 -41.23 36.13
CA VAL A 25 80.47 -41.26 37.51
C VAL A 25 79.35 -41.64 38.52
N THR A 26 78.17 -41.05 38.39
CA THR A 26 77.00 -41.36 39.22
C THR A 26 76.49 -42.79 38.96
N ASN A 27 76.52 -43.19 37.69
CA ASN A 27 76.14 -44.58 37.32
C ASN A 27 77.05 -45.63 37.92
N GLY A 28 78.37 -45.33 38.01
CA GLY A 28 79.31 -46.24 38.68
C GLY A 28 79.03 -46.36 40.15
N ALA A 29 78.81 -45.26 40.86
CA ALA A 29 78.55 -45.24 42.32
C ALA A 29 77.17 -45.91 42.62
N LEU A 30 76.15 -45.75 41.81
CA LEU A 30 74.86 -46.41 41.96
C LEU A 30 74.94 -47.89 41.71
N ARG A 31 75.67 -48.37 40.73
CA ARG A 31 75.90 -49.81 40.48
C ARG A 31 76.62 -50.49 41.65
N GLU A 32 77.68 -49.82 42.23
CA GLU A 32 78.40 -50.36 43.35
C GLU A 32 77.50 -50.53 44.59
N HIS A 33 76.70 -49.48 44.87
CA HIS A 33 75.72 -49.53 45.99
C HIS A 33 74.65 -50.60 45.76
N ILE A 34 74.02 -50.66 44.57
CA ILE A 34 72.98 -51.63 44.25
C ILE A 34 73.50 -53.05 44.32
N ALA A 35 74.76 -53.27 43.87
CA ALA A 35 75.39 -54.59 43.98
C ALA A 35 75.59 -55.06 45.47
N GLY A 36 75.78 -54.11 46.40
CA GLY A 36 75.99 -54.35 47.79
C GLY A 36 74.74 -54.32 48.71
N CYS A 37 73.61 -53.74 48.18
CA CYS A 37 72.39 -53.54 48.96
C CYS A 37 71.19 -54.26 48.36
N SER A 38 70.71 -55.31 48.98
CA SER A 38 69.59 -56.13 48.53
C SER A 38 68.28 -55.31 48.44
N LYS A 39 68.08 -54.32 49.37
CA LYS A 39 66.87 -53.49 49.34
C LYS A 39 66.82 -52.60 48.10
N CYS A 40 67.92 -51.93 47.76
CA CYS A 40 67.95 -51.07 46.56
C CYS A 40 67.92 -51.86 45.26
N LYS A 41 68.50 -53.06 45.29
CA LYS A 41 68.43 -53.99 44.14
C LYS A 41 66.99 -54.42 43.80
N LEU A 42 66.23 -54.82 44.84
CA LEU A 42 64.80 -55.24 44.73
C LEU A 42 63.96 -54.06 44.23
N LYS A 43 64.21 -52.86 44.72
CA LYS A 43 63.48 -51.67 44.35
C LYS A 43 63.74 -51.30 42.89
N LEU A 44 64.99 -51.43 42.42
CA LEU A 44 65.33 -51.23 40.99
C LEU A 44 64.66 -52.26 40.09
N GLU A 45 64.64 -53.51 40.46
CA GLU A 45 63.97 -54.61 39.74
C GLU A 45 62.46 -54.34 39.61
N ASN A 46 61.82 -53.92 40.69
CA ASN A 46 60.41 -53.52 40.69
C ASN A 46 60.11 -52.32 39.84
N MET A 47 60.99 -51.33 39.77
CA MET A 47 60.85 -50.16 38.90
C MET A 47 61.06 -50.51 37.42
N LYS A 48 61.91 -51.47 37.13
CA LYS A 48 62.14 -52.00 35.75
C LYS A 48 61.10 -53.01 35.31
N ALA A 49 60.26 -53.50 36.22
CA ALA A 49 59.22 -54.47 35.84
C ALA A 49 58.31 -53.84 34.77
N PRO A 50 58.01 -54.48 33.62
CA PRO A 50 57.13 -53.97 32.60
C PRO A 50 55.76 -53.68 33.24
N CYS A 51 55.21 -52.48 32.93
CA CYS A 51 53.87 -52.11 33.32
C CYS A 51 52.92 -53.17 32.76
N SER A 52 52.10 -53.78 33.61
CA SER A 52 51.22 -54.88 33.17
C SER A 52 50.29 -54.36 32.09
N GLU A 53 50.06 -55.18 31.03
CA GLU A 53 49.19 -54.84 29.92
C GLU A 53 47.79 -54.40 30.39
N GLU A 54 47.29 -54.97 31.48
CA GLU A 54 46.02 -54.60 32.14
C GLU A 54 45.97 -53.15 32.61
N ARG A 55 47.08 -52.60 33.10
CA ARG A 55 47.16 -51.21 33.59
C ARG A 55 47.20 -50.24 32.41
N ILE A 56 47.89 -50.59 31.32
CA ILE A 56 47.92 -49.80 30.10
C ILE A 56 46.54 -49.79 29.43
N GLU A 57 45.83 -50.92 29.44
CA GLU A 57 44.46 -51.00 28.91
C GLU A 57 43.47 -50.20 29.78
N ALA A 58 43.59 -50.23 31.12
CA ALA A 58 42.74 -49.45 32.01
C ALA A 58 42.92 -47.95 31.77
N GLU A 59 44.17 -47.46 31.68
CA GLU A 59 44.46 -46.06 31.37
C GLU A 59 43.97 -45.63 29.97
N LYS A 60 44.10 -46.50 28.97
CA LYS A 60 43.57 -46.27 27.65
C LYS A 60 42.02 -46.14 27.66
N LYS A 61 41.35 -47.04 28.38
CA LYS A 61 39.87 -46.98 28.50
C LYS A 61 39.42 -45.73 29.22
N GLU A 62 40.12 -45.25 30.22
CA GLU A 62 39.81 -44.00 30.92
C GLU A 62 40.02 -42.79 30.04
N ILE A 63 41.12 -42.72 29.28
CA ILE A 63 41.40 -41.66 28.32
C ILE A 63 40.33 -41.64 27.22
N ASP A 64 39.92 -42.79 26.69
CA ASP A 64 38.89 -42.86 25.65
C ASP A 64 37.50 -42.49 26.14
N PHE A 65 37.18 -42.84 27.43
CA PHE A 65 35.96 -42.40 28.08
C PHE A 65 35.92 -40.88 28.24
N LEU A 66 37.01 -40.27 28.68
CA LEU A 66 37.13 -38.83 28.84
C LEU A 66 37.02 -38.11 27.49
N LYS A 67 37.67 -38.61 26.45
CA LYS A 67 37.57 -38.10 25.06
C LYS A 67 36.14 -38.20 24.52
N LYS A 68 35.49 -39.35 24.74
CA LYS A 68 34.10 -39.58 24.34
C LYS A 68 33.13 -38.62 25.03
N ASN A 69 33.32 -38.45 26.36
CA ASN A 69 32.48 -37.54 27.13
C ASN A 69 32.70 -36.06 26.73
N ARG A 70 33.96 -35.65 26.51
CA ARG A 70 34.28 -34.32 25.99
C ARG A 70 33.65 -34.06 24.62
N ARG A 71 33.73 -35.00 23.69
CA ARG A 71 33.08 -34.90 22.36
C ARG A 71 31.57 -34.83 22.50
N LYS A 72 30.95 -35.62 23.40
CA LYS A 72 29.52 -35.57 23.64
C LYS A 72 29.10 -34.19 24.20
N ASN A 73 29.84 -33.69 25.18
CA ASN A 73 29.55 -32.36 25.77
C ASN A 73 29.74 -31.23 24.75
N ILE A 74 30.82 -31.25 23.98
CA ILE A 74 31.04 -30.26 22.89
C ILE A 74 29.89 -30.34 21.90
N ARG A 75 29.46 -31.52 21.45
CA ARG A 75 28.34 -31.68 20.53
C ARG A 75 27.04 -31.14 21.14
N ASN A 76 26.77 -31.40 22.43
CA ASN A 76 25.58 -30.89 23.10
C ASN A 76 25.61 -29.36 23.21
N VAL A 77 26.76 -28.77 23.50
CA VAL A 77 26.94 -27.32 23.56
C VAL A 77 26.74 -26.71 22.17
N ILE A 78 27.35 -27.27 21.13
CA ILE A 78 27.16 -26.81 19.73
C ILE A 78 25.70 -26.92 19.34
N SER A 79 25.04 -28.06 19.62
CA SER A 79 23.61 -28.20 19.27
C SER A 79 22.73 -27.23 20.03
N GLY A 80 23.03 -26.93 21.29
CA GLY A 80 22.33 -25.90 22.07
C GLY A 80 22.51 -24.48 21.48
N VAL A 81 23.74 -24.13 21.12
CA VAL A 81 24.03 -22.84 20.47
C VAL A 81 23.32 -22.73 19.13
N LEU A 82 23.36 -23.77 18.31
CA LEU A 82 22.65 -23.80 17.04
C LEU A 82 21.13 -23.68 17.21
N ALA A 83 20.56 -24.33 18.23
CA ALA A 83 19.13 -24.22 18.54
C ALA A 83 18.76 -22.77 18.93
N ILE A 84 19.58 -22.11 19.75
CA ILE A 84 19.37 -20.70 20.14
C ILE A 84 19.46 -19.78 18.92
N ILE A 85 20.48 -19.98 18.04
CA ILE A 85 20.63 -19.20 16.81
C ILE A 85 19.42 -19.40 15.90
N LEU A 86 18.93 -20.64 15.77
CA LEU A 86 17.76 -20.95 14.95
C LEU A 86 16.51 -20.26 15.52
N ILE A 87 16.29 -20.34 16.82
CA ILE A 87 15.15 -19.68 17.49
C ILE A 87 15.24 -18.15 17.30
N ALA A 88 16.43 -17.57 17.48
CA ALA A 88 16.64 -16.14 17.26
C ALA A 88 16.39 -15.74 15.79
N ALA A 89 16.86 -16.54 14.83
CA ALA A 89 16.62 -16.32 13.41
C ALA A 89 15.12 -16.40 13.07
N ILE A 90 14.42 -17.41 13.60
CA ILE A 90 12.96 -17.53 13.45
C ILE A 90 12.26 -16.31 14.05
N ALA A 91 12.64 -15.88 15.26
CA ALA A 91 12.05 -14.73 15.92
C ALA A 91 12.26 -13.44 15.09
N VAL A 92 13.48 -13.16 14.63
CA VAL A 92 13.80 -12.02 13.79
C VAL A 92 13.01 -12.04 12.47
N CYS A 93 12.82 -13.22 11.88
CA CYS A 93 12.05 -13.36 10.65
C CYS A 93 10.53 -13.27 10.86
N THR A 94 10.00 -13.58 12.03
CA THR A 94 8.55 -13.67 12.25
C THR A 94 7.95 -12.47 12.97
N ILE A 95 8.69 -11.83 13.89
CA ILE A 95 8.20 -10.67 14.67
C ILE A 95 7.64 -9.55 13.77
N PRO A 96 8.32 -9.12 12.68
CA PRO A 96 7.81 -8.05 11.82
C PRO A 96 6.46 -8.36 11.16
N TYR A 97 6.09 -9.64 11.04
CA TYR A 97 4.81 -10.08 10.47
C TYR A 97 3.72 -10.29 11.52
N MET A 98 4.03 -10.12 12.80
CA MET A 98 3.08 -10.25 13.91
C MET A 98 2.55 -8.91 14.39
N GLU A 99 3.28 -7.83 14.16
CA GLU A 99 2.88 -6.49 14.57
C GLU A 99 1.74 -6.01 13.68
N SER A 100 0.64 -5.58 14.30
CA SER A 100 -0.51 -5.00 13.63
C SER A 100 -0.46 -3.48 13.80
N GLU A 101 -0.50 -2.76 12.69
CA GLU A 101 -0.49 -1.31 12.63
C GLU A 101 -1.86 -0.77 12.19
N ARG A 102 -2.16 0.46 12.57
CA ARG A 102 -3.33 1.17 12.09
C ARG A 102 -3.12 1.58 10.64
N LEU A 103 -4.09 1.27 9.78
CA LEU A 103 -4.11 1.72 8.41
C LEU A 103 -4.94 2.99 8.28
N PHE A 104 -4.43 3.93 7.51
CA PHE A 104 -5.13 5.16 7.16
C PHE A 104 -5.93 4.97 5.88
N GLU A 105 -6.88 5.86 5.63
CA GLU A 105 -7.70 5.83 4.41
C GLU A 105 -6.88 5.81 3.12
N LYS A 106 -5.72 6.49 3.11
CA LYS A 106 -4.77 6.54 1.99
C LYS A 106 -4.01 5.23 1.76
N ASP A 107 -4.08 4.29 2.70
CA ASP A 107 -3.37 3.01 2.65
C ASP A 107 -4.26 1.89 2.11
N ILE A 108 -5.56 2.18 1.91
CA ILE A 108 -6.56 1.19 1.50
C ILE A 108 -7.46 1.72 0.39
N TYR A 109 -7.89 0.81 -0.48
CA TYR A 109 -9.08 1.00 -1.28
C TYR A 109 -10.25 0.34 -0.58
N TYR A 110 -11.39 1.00 -0.59
CA TYR A 110 -12.60 0.46 -0.01
C TYR A 110 -13.79 0.72 -0.91
N ASP A 111 -14.74 -0.15 -0.77
CA ASP A 111 -16.05 -0.05 -1.37
C ASP A 111 -17.10 -0.30 -0.29
N LEU A 112 -18.01 0.64 -0.13
CA LEU A 112 -19.09 0.58 0.86
C LEU A 112 -20.43 0.42 0.16
N GLU A 113 -21.14 -0.63 0.50
CA GLU A 113 -22.50 -0.91 0.07
C GLU A 113 -23.45 -0.85 1.28
N PHE A 114 -24.66 -0.35 1.08
CA PHE A 114 -25.72 -0.34 2.09
C PHE A 114 -27.03 -0.82 1.45
N ASP A 115 -27.58 -1.91 1.93
CA ASP A 115 -28.78 -2.52 1.41
C ASP A 115 -30.08 -2.01 2.08
N GLY A 116 -30.03 -0.94 2.86
CA GLY A 116 -31.10 -0.41 3.68
C GLY A 116 -31.10 -0.95 5.11
N ARG A 117 -30.31 -1.98 5.41
CA ARG A 117 -30.19 -2.59 6.73
C ARG A 117 -28.76 -2.85 7.16
N THR A 118 -27.95 -3.35 6.27
CA THR A 118 -26.57 -3.81 6.54
C THR A 118 -25.58 -2.96 5.75
N PHE A 119 -24.53 -2.51 6.42
CA PHE A 119 -23.34 -1.93 5.79
C PHE A 119 -22.38 -3.07 5.45
N LYS A 120 -21.94 -3.12 4.22
CA LYS A 120 -20.92 -4.04 3.75
C LYS A 120 -19.77 -3.24 3.15
N MET A 121 -18.58 -3.42 3.66
CA MET A 121 -17.38 -2.75 3.17
C MET A 121 -16.36 -3.78 2.71
N THR A 122 -15.99 -3.68 1.45
CA THR A 122 -14.91 -4.46 0.86
C THR A 122 -13.66 -3.61 0.80
N MET A 123 -12.55 -4.10 1.34
CA MET A 123 -11.32 -3.33 1.49
C MET A 123 -10.12 -4.09 0.90
N ILE A 124 -9.22 -3.34 0.28
CA ILE A 124 -7.96 -3.85 -0.30
C ILE A 124 -6.84 -2.90 0.09
N PRO A 125 -5.72 -3.39 0.66
CA PRO A 125 -4.58 -2.52 0.92
C PRO A 125 -3.96 -2.04 -0.40
N ILE A 126 -3.52 -0.78 -0.46
CA ILE A 126 -2.82 -0.21 -1.63
C ILE A 126 -1.46 -0.87 -1.80
N SER A 127 -0.79 -1.21 -0.68
CA SER A 127 0.50 -1.88 -0.70
C SER A 127 0.36 -3.39 -0.70
N ASN A 128 1.06 -4.07 -1.61
CA ASN A 128 1.18 -5.54 -1.63
C ASN A 128 1.87 -6.12 -0.40
N GLU A 129 2.57 -5.29 0.36
CA GLU A 129 3.30 -5.70 1.55
C GLU A 129 2.42 -5.78 2.80
N ILE A 130 1.19 -5.30 2.69
CA ILE A 130 0.24 -5.21 3.82
C ILE A 130 -0.93 -6.15 3.58
N VAL A 131 -1.43 -6.74 4.65
CA VAL A 131 -2.73 -7.44 4.68
C VAL A 131 -3.59 -6.82 5.77
N ILE A 132 -4.85 -6.59 5.47
CA ILE A 132 -5.83 -6.16 6.47
C ILE A 132 -6.13 -7.36 7.36
N THR A 133 -6.03 -7.18 8.65
CA THR A 133 -6.21 -8.25 9.65
C THR A 133 -7.50 -8.12 10.42
N ASP A 134 -7.94 -6.88 10.66
CA ASP A 134 -9.12 -6.62 11.48
C ASP A 134 -9.68 -5.23 11.19
N VAL A 135 -10.96 -5.05 11.49
CA VAL A 135 -11.67 -3.76 11.50
C VAL A 135 -12.39 -3.61 12.83
N ILE A 136 -11.86 -2.74 13.66
CA ILE A 136 -12.40 -2.48 14.98
C ILE A 136 -13.48 -1.40 14.84
N ARG A 137 -14.69 -1.73 15.24
CA ARG A 137 -15.81 -0.79 15.29
C ARG A 137 -15.81 -0.05 16.63
N GLU A 138 -15.86 1.26 16.55
CA GLU A 138 -16.00 2.17 17.69
C GLU A 138 -17.32 2.93 17.59
N GLU A 139 -18.08 2.99 18.67
CA GLU A 139 -19.32 3.75 18.73
C GLU A 139 -19.12 4.99 19.62
N PHE A 140 -19.33 6.17 19.05
CA PHE A 140 -19.09 7.44 19.74
C PHE A 140 -20.35 8.10 20.33
N GLY A 141 -21.48 7.42 20.25
CA GLY A 141 -22.79 7.98 20.60
C GLY A 141 -23.47 8.76 19.46
N PHE A 142 -24.72 9.16 19.67
CA PHE A 142 -25.54 9.87 18.67
C PHE A 142 -25.63 9.21 17.27
N GLY A 143 -25.36 7.90 17.18
CA GLY A 143 -25.38 7.15 15.93
C GLY A 143 -24.09 7.29 15.11
N GLU A 144 -23.02 7.74 15.69
CA GLU A 144 -21.72 7.82 15.04
C GLU A 144 -20.92 6.52 15.23
N VAL A 145 -20.48 5.93 14.13
CA VAL A 145 -19.71 4.70 14.08
C VAL A 145 -18.39 4.98 13.36
N GLY A 146 -17.29 4.74 14.05
CA GLY A 146 -15.94 4.80 13.50
C GLY A 146 -15.39 3.41 13.22
N LEU A 147 -14.57 3.31 12.18
CA LEU A 147 -13.83 2.11 11.83
C LEU A 147 -12.33 2.37 11.98
N ASP A 148 -11.68 1.58 12.83
CA ASP A 148 -10.23 1.51 12.97
C ASP A 148 -9.73 0.25 12.25
N ILE A 149 -9.09 0.46 11.11
CA ILE A 149 -8.64 -0.61 10.23
C ILE A 149 -7.23 -1.00 10.62
N ARG A 150 -7.02 -2.29 10.83
CA ARG A 150 -5.74 -2.85 11.24
C ARG A 150 -5.13 -3.70 10.14
N GLY A 151 -3.85 -3.52 9.94
CA GLY A 151 -3.07 -4.30 8.99
C GLY A 151 -1.74 -4.73 9.56
N LYS A 152 -1.11 -5.69 8.92
CA LYS A 152 0.25 -6.14 9.22
C LYS A 152 1.01 -6.44 7.94
N LYS A 153 2.33 -6.55 8.04
CA LYS A 153 3.15 -6.99 6.91
C LYS A 153 2.74 -8.38 6.45
N ARG A 154 2.63 -8.54 5.16
CA ARG A 154 2.31 -9.81 4.52
C ARG A 154 3.48 -10.78 4.68
N SER A 155 3.20 -11.99 5.16
CA SER A 155 4.19 -13.08 5.15
C SER A 155 4.59 -13.41 3.71
N PRO A 156 5.87 -13.76 3.44
CA PRO A 156 6.34 -14.18 2.10
C PRO A 156 5.54 -15.35 1.50
N PHE A 157 4.91 -16.15 2.36
CA PHE A 157 4.08 -17.31 1.97
C PHE A 157 2.57 -17.03 2.08
N GLY A 158 2.18 -15.79 2.44
CA GLY A 158 0.78 -15.40 2.62
C GLY A 158 0.18 -14.86 1.32
N ASN A 159 -1.06 -15.23 1.05
CA ASN A 159 -1.83 -14.60 -0.02
C ASN A 159 -2.43 -13.28 0.52
N SER A 160 -2.40 -12.24 -0.30
CA SER A 160 -3.21 -11.06 -0.05
C SER A 160 -4.68 -11.44 -0.29
N LYS A 161 -5.55 -11.09 0.64
CA LYS A 161 -6.99 -11.32 0.52
C LYS A 161 -7.70 -9.98 0.62
N THR A 162 -8.75 -9.86 -0.14
CA THR A 162 -9.77 -8.84 0.07
C THR A 162 -10.37 -9.05 1.47
N TYR A 163 -10.49 -7.98 2.23
CA TYR A 163 -11.14 -8.01 3.54
C TYR A 163 -12.57 -7.48 3.40
N THR A 164 -13.53 -8.25 3.85
CA THR A 164 -14.93 -7.82 3.88
C THR A 164 -15.38 -7.64 5.32
N TRP A 165 -15.88 -6.45 5.61
CA TRP A 165 -16.48 -6.10 6.87
C TRP A 165 -17.98 -5.91 6.67
N GLU A 166 -18.79 -6.48 7.56
CA GLU A 166 -20.25 -6.35 7.52
C GLU A 166 -20.76 -5.90 8.89
N TYR A 167 -21.73 -4.99 8.87
CA TYR A 167 -22.35 -4.49 10.08
C TYR A 167 -23.84 -4.26 9.88
N THR A 168 -24.64 -4.94 10.66
CA THR A 168 -26.08 -4.74 10.75
C THR A 168 -26.42 -4.07 12.07
N PRO A 169 -26.82 -2.80 12.09
CA PRO A 169 -27.26 -2.11 13.29
C PRO A 169 -28.47 -2.80 13.93
N GLU A 170 -28.54 -2.83 15.25
CA GLU A 170 -29.67 -3.42 15.98
C GLU A 170 -31.01 -2.76 15.61
N ARG A 171 -30.98 -1.44 15.36
CA ARG A 171 -32.15 -0.66 14.92
C ARG A 171 -31.86 -0.04 13.55
N PRO A 172 -32.70 -0.28 12.54
CA PRO A 172 -32.58 0.41 11.25
C PRO A 172 -32.56 1.94 11.44
N GLY A 173 -31.62 2.60 10.73
CA GLY A 173 -31.46 4.06 10.80
C GLY A 173 -30.81 4.59 12.09
N SER A 174 -30.29 3.72 12.98
CA SER A 174 -29.57 4.16 14.17
C SER A 174 -28.18 4.71 13.85
N VAL A 175 -27.55 4.28 12.76
CA VAL A 175 -26.30 4.85 12.27
C VAL A 175 -26.62 6.14 11.53
N LYS A 176 -26.06 7.24 12.03
CA LYS A 176 -26.16 8.57 11.44
C LYS A 176 -24.90 8.94 10.68
N ILE A 177 -23.76 8.52 11.18
CA ILE A 177 -22.44 8.78 10.59
C ILE A 177 -21.65 7.49 10.63
N LEU A 178 -21.10 7.07 9.47
CA LEU A 178 -20.08 6.04 9.38
C LEU A 178 -18.81 6.66 8.82
N LYS A 179 -17.69 6.42 9.50
CA LYS A 179 -16.40 7.00 9.12
C LYS A 179 -15.24 6.01 9.25
N ILE A 180 -14.21 6.20 8.44
CA ILE A 180 -12.88 5.61 8.64
C ILE A 180 -12.01 6.72 9.21
N LEU A 181 -11.59 6.59 10.47
CA LEU A 181 -10.89 7.65 11.19
C LEU A 181 -11.68 8.97 11.13
N ASN A 182 -11.16 9.94 10.37
CA ASN A 182 -11.80 11.24 10.21
C ASN A 182 -12.66 11.36 8.95
N LYS A 183 -12.51 10.44 7.98
CA LYS A 183 -13.23 10.49 6.71
C LYS A 183 -14.64 9.97 6.87
N ILE A 184 -15.61 10.84 6.62
CA ILE A 184 -17.02 10.49 6.63
C ILE A 184 -17.35 9.78 5.30
N LEU A 185 -17.85 8.54 5.38
CA LEU A 185 -18.24 7.73 4.24
C LEU A 185 -19.75 7.76 4.00
N TRP A 186 -20.49 7.90 5.10
CA TRP A 186 -21.94 7.87 5.13
C TRP A 186 -22.44 8.85 6.17
N LYS A 187 -23.46 9.62 5.81
CA LYS A 187 -24.13 10.50 6.76
C LYS A 187 -25.62 10.63 6.43
N ASP A 188 -26.46 10.47 7.45
CA ASP A 188 -27.90 10.69 7.42
C ASP A 188 -28.66 10.00 6.25
N GLY A 189 -28.23 8.79 5.87
CA GLY A 189 -28.89 8.01 4.84
C GLY A 189 -28.21 8.06 3.47
N GLU A 190 -27.11 8.82 3.34
CA GLU A 190 -26.43 9.01 2.06
C GLU A 190 -24.94 8.73 2.10
N TYR A 191 -24.40 8.24 1.00
CA TYR A 191 -22.96 8.19 0.77
C TYR A 191 -22.40 9.58 0.57
N ILE A 192 -21.23 9.80 1.15
CA ILE A 192 -20.41 10.98 0.90
C ILE A 192 -19.38 10.61 -0.15
N SER A 193 -19.48 11.18 -1.35
CA SER A 193 -18.54 10.93 -2.43
C SER A 193 -17.14 11.47 -2.09
N ASP A 194 -16.10 10.85 -2.67
CA ASP A 194 -14.72 11.28 -2.44
C ASP A 194 -14.51 12.75 -2.80
N ILE A 195 -15.08 13.20 -3.94
CA ILE A 195 -14.99 14.60 -4.35
C ILE A 195 -15.69 15.55 -3.36
N THR A 196 -16.82 15.15 -2.78
CA THR A 196 -17.50 15.94 -1.73
C THR A 196 -16.65 16.03 -0.48
N TRP A 197 -16.09 14.90 -0.02
CA TRP A 197 -15.22 14.87 1.15
C TRP A 197 -13.98 15.75 0.97
N GLU A 198 -13.26 15.58 -0.15
CA GLU A 198 -12.07 16.38 -0.44
C GLU A 198 -12.39 17.87 -0.55
N THR A 199 -13.48 18.21 -1.24
CA THR A 199 -13.93 19.62 -1.33
C THR A 199 -14.31 20.18 0.03
N PHE A 200 -15.02 19.42 0.87
CA PHE A 200 -15.42 19.88 2.21
C PHE A 200 -14.23 20.12 3.13
N ASN A 201 -13.15 19.34 2.99
CA ASN A 201 -11.92 19.52 3.76
C ASN A 201 -11.16 20.80 3.41
N THR A 202 -11.42 21.39 2.25
CA THR A 202 -10.83 22.68 1.84
C THR A 202 -11.66 23.88 2.29
N LYS A 203 -12.78 23.69 2.96
CA LYS A 203 -13.63 24.80 3.42
C LYS A 203 -12.88 25.78 4.30
N HIS A 204 -13.08 27.05 4.06
CA HIS A 204 -12.43 28.12 4.83
C HIS A 204 -13.26 29.41 4.79
N PRO A 205 -13.13 30.27 5.80
CA PRO A 205 -13.99 31.44 5.93
C PRO A 205 -13.61 32.61 5.01
N TYR A 206 -12.37 32.68 4.52
CA TYR A 206 -11.84 33.89 3.88
C TYR A 206 -11.32 33.63 2.47
N MET A 207 -11.95 34.18 1.46
CA MET A 207 -11.54 34.06 0.05
C MET A 207 -10.13 34.64 -0.25
N GLY A 208 -9.56 35.45 0.65
CA GLY A 208 -8.20 35.96 0.53
C GLY A 208 -7.09 34.90 0.68
N ASP A 209 -7.42 33.72 1.19
CA ASP A 209 -6.50 32.59 1.32
C ASP A 209 -6.34 31.86 -0.02
N MET A 210 -5.47 32.37 -0.90
CA MET A 210 -5.25 31.82 -2.23
C MET A 210 -4.73 30.37 -2.24
N PRO A 211 -3.82 29.95 -1.35
CA PRO A 211 -3.44 28.55 -1.27
C PRO A 211 -4.61 27.59 -1.03
N THR A 212 -5.52 27.95 -0.10
CA THR A 212 -6.70 27.13 0.21
C THR A 212 -7.74 27.19 -0.91
N ASN A 213 -7.92 28.35 -1.59
CA ASN A 213 -8.73 28.45 -2.80
C ASN A 213 -8.23 27.50 -3.89
N SER A 214 -6.92 27.48 -4.11
CA SER A 214 -6.31 26.58 -5.10
C SER A 214 -6.52 25.12 -4.73
N SER A 215 -6.46 24.77 -3.44
CA SER A 215 -6.79 23.43 -2.94
C SER A 215 -8.25 23.07 -3.21
N THR A 216 -9.19 24.03 -3.05
CA THR A 216 -10.61 23.84 -3.39
C THR A 216 -10.80 23.56 -4.88
N ALA A 217 -10.17 24.36 -5.75
CA ALA A 217 -10.22 24.14 -7.21
C ALA A 217 -9.61 22.78 -7.60
N SER A 218 -8.54 22.37 -6.93
CA SER A 218 -7.89 21.07 -7.14
C SER A 218 -8.77 19.90 -6.67
N ALA A 219 -9.39 19.98 -5.50
CA ALA A 219 -10.31 18.98 -4.99
C ALA A 219 -11.53 18.78 -5.90
N LEU A 220 -12.01 19.85 -6.51
CA LEU A 220 -13.08 19.81 -7.52
C LEU A 220 -12.62 19.34 -8.89
N GLY A 221 -11.31 19.23 -9.15
CA GLY A 221 -10.79 18.87 -10.46
C GLY A 221 -10.94 19.95 -11.52
N VAL A 222 -11.01 21.25 -11.14
CA VAL A 222 -11.19 22.37 -12.09
C VAL A 222 -10.12 22.35 -13.17
N TYR A 223 -8.85 22.14 -12.78
CA TYR A 223 -7.74 22.05 -13.73
C TYR A 223 -7.92 20.93 -14.74
N ASN A 224 -8.45 19.79 -14.30
CA ASN A 224 -8.59 18.60 -15.13
C ASN A 224 -9.63 18.79 -16.25
N TYR A 225 -10.70 19.54 -15.98
CA TYR A 225 -11.85 19.66 -16.87
C TYR A 225 -11.96 21.02 -17.57
N LEU A 226 -11.36 22.07 -17.01
CA LEU A 226 -11.32 23.42 -17.61
C LEU A 226 -9.92 23.84 -18.06
N GLY A 227 -8.90 23.05 -17.72
CA GLY A 227 -7.50 23.33 -18.05
C GLY A 227 -6.81 24.27 -17.07
N SER A 228 -5.59 24.68 -17.40
CA SER A 228 -4.81 25.60 -16.58
C SER A 228 -5.45 26.98 -16.52
N HIS A 229 -5.31 27.64 -15.39
CA HIS A 229 -5.83 28.97 -15.17
C HIS A 229 -4.92 29.78 -14.26
N THR A 230 -5.02 31.10 -14.37
CA THR A 230 -4.45 32.04 -13.40
C THR A 230 -5.58 32.64 -12.55
N ASN A 231 -5.22 33.16 -11.38
CA ASN A 231 -6.21 33.59 -10.40
C ASN A 231 -6.08 35.07 -10.10
N LYS A 232 -7.22 35.74 -9.94
CA LYS A 232 -7.31 37.12 -9.48
C LYS A 232 -8.37 37.21 -8.39
N LEU A 233 -8.03 37.87 -7.27
CA LEU A 233 -8.94 38.12 -6.17
C LEU A 233 -9.31 39.60 -6.07
N GLN A 234 -10.60 39.87 -5.94
CA GLN A 234 -11.12 41.16 -5.59
C GLN A 234 -11.64 41.09 -4.13
N SER A 235 -10.83 41.58 -3.18
CA SER A 235 -11.12 41.53 -1.74
C SER A 235 -11.22 42.90 -1.09
N SER A 236 -11.15 43.97 -1.85
CA SER A 236 -11.18 45.36 -1.32
C SER A 236 -12.59 45.89 -1.13
N LYS A 237 -13.58 45.33 -1.78
CA LYS A 237 -14.98 45.75 -1.74
C LYS A 237 -15.91 44.56 -1.90
N GLU A 238 -16.99 44.51 -1.16
CA GLU A 238 -18.04 43.51 -1.37
C GLU A 238 -18.90 43.81 -2.62
N PRO A 239 -19.39 42.75 -3.31
CA PRO A 239 -19.13 41.35 -3.04
C PRO A 239 -17.69 40.96 -3.38
N TYR A 240 -17.05 40.14 -2.52
CA TYR A 240 -15.73 39.61 -2.80
C TYR A 240 -15.80 38.61 -3.96
N GLU A 241 -14.84 38.70 -4.90
CA GLU A 241 -14.87 37.93 -6.13
C GLU A 241 -13.54 37.17 -6.35
N TRP A 242 -13.67 35.92 -6.73
CA TRP A 242 -12.56 35.11 -7.24
C TRP A 242 -12.72 34.90 -8.73
N THR A 243 -11.77 35.43 -9.52
CA THR A 243 -11.72 35.27 -10.96
C THR A 243 -10.67 34.22 -11.34
N MET A 244 -11.08 33.22 -12.10
CA MET A 244 -10.20 32.24 -12.77
C MET A 244 -10.11 32.60 -14.24
N MET A 245 -8.92 32.94 -14.70
CA MET A 245 -8.62 33.24 -16.10
C MET A 245 -8.07 31.99 -16.75
N LEU A 246 -8.88 31.35 -17.61
CA LEU A 246 -8.54 30.10 -18.26
C LEU A 246 -7.51 30.33 -19.36
N SER A 247 -6.52 29.43 -19.46
CA SER A 247 -5.41 29.59 -20.42
C SER A 247 -5.68 28.98 -21.77
N TYR A 248 -6.84 28.32 -21.95
CA TYR A 248 -7.22 27.64 -23.20
C TYR A 248 -8.43 28.30 -23.85
N GLU A 249 -8.39 28.31 -25.16
CA GLU A 249 -9.49 28.76 -25.99
C GLU A 249 -10.51 27.63 -26.19
N PHE A 250 -11.80 27.95 -26.15
CA PHE A 250 -12.84 26.93 -26.37
C PHE A 250 -13.34 27.03 -27.83
N LEU A 251 -13.59 25.89 -28.42
CA LEU A 251 -14.32 25.87 -29.69
C LEU A 251 -15.78 26.30 -29.47
N PRO A 252 -16.40 27.00 -30.40
CA PRO A 252 -17.79 27.45 -30.29
C PRO A 252 -18.79 26.35 -29.90
N LYS A 253 -18.57 25.12 -30.36
CA LYS A 253 -19.40 23.94 -30.04
C LYS A 253 -19.30 23.48 -28.59
N GLN A 254 -18.19 23.81 -27.89
CA GLN A 254 -17.91 23.40 -26.52
C GLN A 254 -18.39 24.40 -25.47
N VAL A 255 -18.61 25.65 -25.87
CA VAL A 255 -18.89 26.75 -24.94
C VAL A 255 -20.05 26.43 -24.00
N LYS A 256 -21.17 25.93 -24.54
CA LYS A 256 -22.34 25.60 -23.75
C LYS A 256 -22.06 24.56 -22.65
N GLU A 257 -21.29 23.54 -22.99
CA GLU A 257 -20.93 22.46 -22.02
C GLU A 257 -19.93 22.98 -20.99
N LYS A 258 -18.91 23.70 -21.40
CA LYS A 258 -17.90 24.29 -20.52
C LYS A 258 -18.51 25.32 -19.57
N GLU A 259 -19.39 26.20 -20.03
CA GLU A 259 -20.11 27.12 -19.16
C GLU A 259 -21.02 26.40 -18.18
N ALA A 260 -21.69 25.32 -18.57
CA ALA A 260 -22.49 24.51 -17.67
C ALA A 260 -21.59 23.92 -16.54
N LEU A 261 -20.40 23.45 -16.89
CA LEU A 261 -19.43 22.92 -15.93
C LEU A 261 -18.86 24.02 -15.02
N MET A 262 -18.53 25.20 -15.56
CA MET A 262 -18.11 26.36 -14.78
C MET A 262 -19.16 26.75 -13.73
N ARG A 263 -20.45 26.72 -14.08
CA ARG A 263 -21.56 26.99 -13.13
C ARG A 263 -21.56 25.98 -11.99
N LYS A 264 -21.41 24.69 -12.30
CA LYS A 264 -21.37 23.64 -11.29
C LYS A 264 -20.21 23.86 -10.31
N TYR A 265 -19.01 24.15 -10.80
CA TYR A 265 -17.85 24.46 -9.97
C TYR A 265 -18.06 25.72 -9.14
N ALA A 266 -18.60 26.79 -9.74
CA ALA A 266 -18.89 28.02 -9.00
C ALA A 266 -19.83 27.77 -7.82
N TYR A 267 -20.88 26.96 -8.01
CA TYR A 267 -21.80 26.62 -6.93
C TYR A 267 -21.09 25.91 -5.77
N ALA A 268 -20.26 24.90 -6.08
CA ALA A 268 -19.51 24.16 -5.06
C ALA A 268 -18.50 25.05 -4.33
N ILE A 269 -17.77 25.91 -5.05
CA ILE A 269 -16.80 26.87 -4.50
C ILE A 269 -17.50 27.87 -3.58
N LEU A 270 -18.63 28.44 -3.99
CA LEU A 270 -19.43 29.37 -3.19
C LEU A 270 -20.01 28.69 -1.93
N GLY A 271 -20.24 27.38 -2.01
CA GLY A 271 -20.71 26.58 -0.87
C GLY A 271 -19.66 26.33 0.19
N VAL A 272 -18.35 26.36 -0.13
CA VAL A 272 -17.28 26.01 0.82
C VAL A 272 -16.37 27.16 1.20
N ILE A 273 -16.49 28.34 0.56
CA ILE A 273 -15.75 29.55 0.93
C ILE A 273 -16.70 30.55 1.55
N GLY A 274 -16.56 30.80 2.86
CA GLY A 274 -17.55 31.51 3.69
C GLY A 274 -17.92 32.89 3.21
N ASN A 275 -16.96 33.76 2.93
CA ASN A 275 -17.19 35.15 2.56
C ASN A 275 -17.15 35.45 1.05
N LEU A 276 -17.02 34.42 0.21
CA LEU A 276 -16.97 34.60 -1.24
C LEU A 276 -18.36 34.99 -1.76
N GLY A 277 -18.45 36.11 -2.49
CA GLY A 277 -19.69 36.64 -3.04
C GLY A 277 -19.92 36.24 -4.49
N ALA A 278 -18.87 36.05 -5.27
CA ALA A 278 -18.96 35.65 -6.67
C ALA A 278 -17.73 34.86 -7.15
N VAL A 279 -17.96 33.98 -8.11
CA VAL A 279 -16.91 33.28 -8.87
C VAL A 279 -17.06 33.69 -10.34
N THR A 280 -15.96 34.09 -10.94
CA THR A 280 -15.90 34.50 -12.33
C THR A 280 -14.92 33.64 -13.09
N PHE A 281 -15.31 33.20 -14.28
CA PHE A 281 -14.42 32.56 -15.27
C PHE A 281 -14.24 33.53 -16.44
N GLU A 282 -13.00 33.83 -16.77
CA GLU A 282 -12.62 34.55 -18.00
C GLU A 282 -11.99 33.53 -18.94
N TYR A 283 -12.45 33.48 -20.16
CA TYR A 283 -12.03 32.50 -21.17
C TYR A 283 -12.15 33.07 -22.59
N GLU A 284 -11.49 32.44 -23.53
CA GLU A 284 -11.54 32.84 -24.94
C GLU A 284 -12.29 31.78 -25.76
N ILE A 285 -12.99 32.24 -26.80
CA ILE A 285 -13.60 31.38 -27.80
C ILE A 285 -12.79 31.50 -29.06
N PHE A 286 -12.30 30.38 -29.58
CA PHE A 286 -11.58 30.31 -30.85
C PHE A 286 -12.48 30.77 -32.00
N ASN A 287 -11.98 31.71 -32.77
CA ASN A 287 -12.64 32.14 -34.01
C ASN A 287 -11.73 31.83 -35.21
N SER A 288 -12.27 31.11 -36.18
CA SER A 288 -11.56 30.79 -37.44
C SER A 288 -11.05 31.99 -38.22
N ASP A 289 -11.60 33.18 -37.95
CA ASP A 289 -11.23 34.43 -38.62
C ASP A 289 -9.98 35.10 -38.03
N GLY A 290 -9.37 34.45 -36.96
CA GLY A 290 -8.07 34.83 -36.37
C GLY A 290 -8.15 35.82 -35.21
N GLU A 291 -9.32 36.30 -34.83
CA GLU A 291 -9.53 37.06 -33.58
C GLU A 291 -10.37 36.26 -32.61
N ASN A 292 -9.74 35.84 -31.47
CA ASN A 292 -10.45 35.17 -30.40
C ASN A 292 -11.42 36.10 -29.71
N LYS A 293 -12.57 35.57 -29.31
CA LYS A 293 -13.56 36.32 -28.55
C LYS A 293 -13.35 36.09 -27.07
N GLU A 294 -12.99 37.17 -26.35
CA GLU A 294 -12.98 37.17 -24.88
C GLU A 294 -14.41 37.04 -24.29
N CYS A 295 -14.59 36.17 -23.37
CA CYS A 295 -15.85 35.90 -22.68
C CYS A 295 -15.67 35.86 -21.17
N LYS A 296 -16.75 36.19 -20.46
CA LYS A 296 -16.79 36.21 -19.00
C LYS A 296 -18.10 35.59 -18.50
N LEU A 297 -17.98 34.66 -17.57
CA LEU A 297 -19.12 34.07 -16.89
C LEU A 297 -18.98 34.28 -15.37
N THR A 298 -19.89 35.03 -14.78
CA THR A 298 -19.93 35.32 -13.35
C THR A 298 -21.12 34.63 -12.71
N ILE A 299 -20.89 33.95 -11.61
CA ILE A 299 -21.92 33.31 -10.77
C ILE A 299 -21.83 33.90 -9.37
N THR A 300 -22.94 34.48 -8.94
CA THR A 300 -23.04 35.09 -7.60
C THR A 300 -23.51 34.10 -6.54
N ARG A 301 -23.23 34.40 -5.28
CA ARG A 301 -23.74 33.62 -4.13
C ARG A 301 -25.26 33.54 -4.14
N GLN A 302 -25.96 34.62 -4.52
CA GLN A 302 -27.41 34.63 -4.65
C GLN A 302 -27.89 33.63 -5.70
N GLN A 303 -27.29 33.60 -6.90
CA GLN A 303 -27.62 32.63 -7.95
C GLN A 303 -27.35 31.19 -7.52
N ALA A 304 -26.27 30.96 -6.74
CA ALA A 304 -25.96 29.66 -6.19
C ALA A 304 -27.02 29.21 -5.17
N SER A 305 -27.46 30.12 -4.31
CA SER A 305 -28.54 29.86 -3.33
C SER A 305 -29.88 29.60 -4.01
N GLU A 306 -30.21 30.35 -5.07
CA GLU A 306 -31.42 30.13 -5.87
C GLU A 306 -31.40 28.75 -6.55
N PHE A 307 -30.26 28.34 -7.09
CA PHE A 307 -30.08 27.00 -7.66
C PHE A 307 -30.23 25.89 -6.61
N PHE A 308 -29.61 26.09 -5.45
CA PHE A 308 -29.63 25.13 -4.35
C PHE A 308 -31.02 25.04 -3.69
N GLY A 309 -31.83 26.10 -3.80
CA GLY A 309 -33.15 26.21 -3.19
C GLY A 309 -33.12 26.56 -1.71
N ASP A 310 -31.94 26.96 -1.17
CA ASP A 310 -31.72 27.40 0.20
C ASP A 310 -30.44 28.25 0.26
N ASP A 311 -30.04 28.75 1.43
CA ASP A 311 -28.75 29.42 1.60
C ASP A 311 -27.60 28.45 1.30
N ILE A 312 -26.80 28.79 0.28
CA ILE A 312 -25.63 28.02 -0.12
C ILE A 312 -24.59 27.89 1.01
N GLY A 313 -24.60 28.79 1.98
CA GLY A 313 -23.73 28.75 3.14
C GLY A 313 -23.93 27.51 4.01
N LYS A 314 -25.10 26.85 3.95
CA LYS A 314 -25.32 25.58 4.64
C LYS A 314 -24.33 24.49 4.20
N CYS A 315 -23.86 24.52 2.95
CA CYS A 315 -22.83 23.59 2.45
C CYS A 315 -21.48 23.79 3.17
N TYR A 316 -21.20 24.98 3.68
CA TYR A 316 -20.03 25.24 4.52
C TYR A 316 -20.15 24.58 5.90
N GLU A 317 -21.33 24.54 6.45
CA GLU A 317 -21.60 24.04 7.80
C GLU A 317 -21.71 22.54 7.84
N ASP A 318 -22.40 21.94 6.85
CA ASP A 318 -22.73 20.52 6.83
C ASP A 318 -22.36 19.85 5.51
N ILE A 319 -21.56 18.77 5.61
CA ILE A 319 -21.14 17.96 4.47
C ILE A 319 -22.31 17.29 3.75
N SER A 320 -23.42 17.00 4.44
CA SER A 320 -24.63 16.44 3.81
C SER A 320 -25.28 17.42 2.87
N GLU A 321 -25.30 18.71 3.23
CA GLU A 321 -25.79 19.79 2.36
C GLU A 321 -24.87 19.98 1.14
N LEU A 322 -23.54 19.88 1.37
CA LEU A 322 -22.61 19.89 0.24
C LEU A 322 -22.81 18.66 -0.65
N GLN A 323 -22.98 17.45 -0.09
CA GLN A 323 -23.24 16.24 -0.86
C GLN A 323 -24.51 16.36 -1.71
N LYS A 324 -25.56 16.96 -1.15
CA LYS A 324 -26.81 17.26 -1.86
C LYS A 324 -26.55 18.19 -3.05
N LEU A 325 -25.81 19.28 -2.84
CA LEU A 325 -25.42 20.21 -3.92
C LEU A 325 -24.59 19.50 -4.99
N MET A 326 -23.61 18.67 -4.59
CA MET A 326 -22.76 17.93 -5.52
C MET A 326 -23.55 16.93 -6.36
N LYS A 327 -24.59 16.30 -5.79
CA LYS A 327 -25.53 15.45 -6.53
C LYS A 327 -26.40 16.27 -7.49
N MET A 328 -26.98 17.39 -7.04
CA MET A 328 -27.79 18.26 -7.90
C MET A 328 -27.02 18.78 -9.12
N THR A 329 -25.74 19.04 -8.95
CA THR A 329 -24.85 19.47 -10.04
C THR A 329 -24.33 18.32 -10.89
N GLY A 330 -24.41 17.07 -10.38
CA GLY A 330 -23.76 15.89 -10.97
C GLY A 330 -22.25 15.85 -10.73
N LEU A 331 -21.69 16.71 -9.87
CA LEU A 331 -20.27 16.66 -9.49
C LEU A 331 -19.95 15.44 -8.59
N ALA A 332 -20.92 14.99 -7.78
CA ALA A 332 -20.75 13.83 -6.93
C ALA A 332 -20.44 12.54 -7.71
N ASP A 333 -20.91 12.45 -8.94
CA ASP A 333 -20.73 11.30 -9.83
C ASP A 333 -19.53 11.45 -10.77
N MET A 334 -18.82 12.60 -10.69
CA MET A 334 -17.61 12.79 -11.49
C MET A 334 -16.48 11.95 -10.90
N PRO A 335 -15.72 11.25 -11.75
CA PRO A 335 -14.55 10.50 -11.28
C PRO A 335 -13.57 11.40 -10.55
N TYR A 336 -13.16 11.01 -9.36
CA TYR A 336 -12.10 11.71 -8.66
C TYR A 336 -10.75 11.42 -9.32
N VAL A 337 -10.15 12.44 -9.93
CA VAL A 337 -8.87 12.31 -10.64
C VAL A 337 -7.72 12.67 -9.72
N GLN A 338 -6.95 11.67 -9.28
CA GLN A 338 -5.71 11.93 -8.53
C GLN A 338 -4.61 12.42 -9.47
N GLN A 339 -4.19 13.68 -9.30
CA GLN A 339 -3.18 14.32 -10.15
C GLN A 339 -1.74 13.80 -9.99
N ASN A 340 -1.42 13.04 -8.95
CA ASN A 340 -0.04 12.75 -8.55
C ASN A 340 0.28 11.26 -8.44
N ASP A 341 -0.07 10.47 -9.44
CA ASP A 341 0.40 9.08 -9.46
C ASP A 341 1.81 8.99 -10.06
N LYS A 342 2.81 9.09 -9.18
CA LYS A 342 4.23 9.01 -9.54
C LYS A 342 4.71 7.60 -9.89
N ASP A 343 3.88 6.59 -9.67
CA ASP A 343 4.25 5.18 -9.84
C ASP A 343 4.15 4.67 -11.27
N ASN A 344 3.92 5.57 -12.24
CA ASN A 344 3.59 5.16 -13.58
C ASN A 344 4.63 5.53 -14.63
N MET A 345 5.52 4.60 -14.89
CA MET A 345 6.62 4.73 -15.86
C MET A 345 6.16 4.74 -17.34
N TYR A 346 4.91 4.37 -17.62
CA TYR A 346 4.38 4.21 -18.99
C TYR A 346 3.21 5.17 -19.35
N TYR A 347 2.95 6.12 -18.49
CA TYR A 347 1.82 7.01 -18.63
C TYR A 347 2.15 8.23 -19.49
N ASP A 348 1.55 8.30 -20.68
CA ASP A 348 1.55 9.51 -21.49
C ASP A 348 0.31 10.35 -21.20
N ALA A 349 0.47 11.37 -20.36
CA ALA A 349 -0.60 12.29 -19.99
C ALA A 349 -1.19 13.07 -21.16
N LYS A 350 -0.58 13.01 -22.36
CA LYS A 350 -1.03 13.75 -23.53
C LYS A 350 -1.97 12.94 -24.44
N SER A 351 -1.89 11.62 -24.38
CA SER A 351 -2.61 10.75 -25.29
C SER A 351 -3.47 9.69 -24.62
N THR A 352 -3.30 9.45 -23.32
CA THR A 352 -3.93 8.32 -22.64
C THR A 352 -4.79 8.73 -21.45
N ALA A 353 -5.80 7.92 -21.14
CA ALA A 353 -6.45 7.83 -19.84
C ALA A 353 -6.07 6.50 -19.20
N MET A 354 -5.87 6.50 -17.89
CA MET A 354 -5.48 5.33 -17.15
C MET A 354 -6.63 4.78 -16.34
N ILE A 355 -6.82 3.47 -16.41
CA ILE A 355 -7.77 2.76 -15.56
C ILE A 355 -6.96 1.86 -14.62
N LYS A 356 -7.03 2.14 -13.33
CA LYS A 356 -6.53 1.26 -12.28
C LYS A 356 -7.62 0.29 -11.89
N LEU A 357 -7.42 -0.97 -12.23
CA LEU A 357 -8.39 -2.02 -12.03
C LEU A 357 -8.04 -2.83 -10.78
N PHE A 358 -8.96 -2.88 -9.84
CA PHE A 358 -8.88 -3.71 -8.63
C PHE A 358 -9.66 -4.98 -8.83
N ASN A 359 -8.98 -6.10 -8.75
CA ASN A 359 -9.62 -7.39 -8.67
C ASN A 359 -10.00 -7.68 -7.21
N VAL A 360 -11.27 -7.62 -6.90
CA VAL A 360 -11.83 -8.00 -5.59
C VAL A 360 -12.44 -9.41 -5.59
N SER A 361 -12.35 -10.14 -6.71
CA SER A 361 -12.74 -11.54 -6.78
C SER A 361 -11.78 -12.44 -5.98
N ASN A 362 -12.23 -13.63 -5.63
CA ASN A 362 -11.37 -14.62 -4.98
C ASN A 362 -10.63 -15.52 -5.99
N ASP A 363 -10.87 -15.31 -7.28
CA ASP A 363 -10.29 -16.14 -8.33
C ASP A 363 -8.92 -15.63 -8.79
N LYS A 364 -8.05 -16.55 -9.18
CA LYS A 364 -6.77 -16.24 -9.80
C LYS A 364 -7.00 -15.96 -11.29
N ILE A 365 -6.95 -14.71 -11.66
CA ILE A 365 -7.10 -14.25 -13.02
C ILE A 365 -5.73 -14.19 -13.68
N LYS A 366 -5.61 -14.74 -14.90
CA LYS A 366 -4.39 -14.66 -15.71
C LYS A 366 -4.27 -13.31 -16.41
N LYS A 367 -5.36 -12.86 -17.02
CA LYS A 367 -5.38 -11.64 -17.83
C LYS A 367 -6.74 -10.96 -17.75
N ILE A 368 -6.73 -9.64 -17.80
CA ILE A 368 -7.93 -8.82 -18.01
C ILE A 368 -7.65 -7.93 -19.22
N ALA A 369 -8.55 -7.96 -20.20
CA ALA A 369 -8.51 -7.07 -21.36
C ALA A 369 -9.66 -6.06 -21.25
N LEU A 370 -9.35 -4.78 -21.42
CA LEU A 370 -10.32 -3.69 -21.42
C LEU A 370 -10.60 -3.26 -22.87
N TYR A 371 -11.87 -3.03 -23.17
CA TYR A 371 -12.35 -2.57 -24.47
C TYR A 371 -13.20 -1.33 -24.30
N CYS A 372 -13.11 -0.43 -25.28
CA CYS A 372 -14.05 0.68 -25.43
C CYS A 372 -15.06 0.33 -26.52
N GLU A 373 -16.37 0.35 -26.17
CA GLU A 373 -17.45 0.03 -27.12
C GLU A 373 -17.57 1.05 -28.24
N GLU A 374 -17.09 2.27 -28.05
CA GLU A 374 -17.10 3.34 -29.05
C GLU A 374 -16.02 3.21 -30.13
N SER A 375 -15.09 2.28 -29.97
CA SER A 375 -14.07 2.01 -30.98
C SER A 375 -14.57 1.00 -32.00
N ASP A 376 -14.47 1.33 -33.29
CA ASP A 376 -14.78 0.39 -34.37
C ASP A 376 -13.77 -0.78 -34.43
N ASP A 377 -12.59 -0.59 -33.89
CA ASP A 377 -11.60 -1.64 -33.70
C ASP A 377 -11.77 -2.24 -32.30
N MET A 378 -12.39 -3.43 -32.26
CA MET A 378 -12.57 -4.22 -31.04
C MET A 378 -11.26 -4.81 -30.49
N SER A 379 -10.10 -4.29 -30.93
CA SER A 379 -8.84 -4.63 -30.27
C SER A 379 -8.85 -4.11 -28.82
N ALA A 380 -8.28 -4.90 -27.92
CA ALA A 380 -8.18 -4.49 -26.52
C ALA A 380 -7.36 -3.21 -26.39
N HIS A 381 -7.98 -2.15 -25.87
CA HIS A 381 -7.32 -0.86 -25.66
C HIS A 381 -6.34 -0.84 -24.48
N GLY A 382 -6.43 -1.84 -23.64
CA GLY A 382 -5.50 -2.07 -22.56
C GLY A 382 -5.66 -3.48 -22.04
N PHE A 383 -4.57 -4.12 -21.69
CA PHE A 383 -4.62 -5.40 -21.02
C PHE A 383 -3.65 -5.41 -19.85
N VAL A 384 -4.02 -6.18 -18.85
CA VAL A 384 -3.16 -6.51 -17.74
C VAL A 384 -2.93 -8.00 -17.81
N GLU A 385 -1.73 -8.37 -18.15
CA GLU A 385 -1.27 -9.74 -18.13
C GLU A 385 -0.22 -9.85 -17.03
N ASP A 386 -0.48 -10.65 -16.02
CA ASP A 386 0.47 -10.89 -14.96
C ASP A 386 0.59 -12.40 -14.74
N SER A 387 1.71 -12.82 -14.16
CA SER A 387 1.94 -14.15 -13.59
C SER A 387 0.95 -14.53 -12.45
N GLY A 388 -0.19 -13.91 -12.45
CA GLY A 388 -1.34 -13.99 -11.58
C GLY A 388 -1.76 -12.60 -11.14
N ILE A 389 -2.84 -12.08 -11.72
CA ILE A 389 -3.53 -10.91 -11.17
C ILE A 389 -4.01 -11.33 -9.80
N ASN A 390 -3.21 -10.97 -8.80
CA ASN A 390 -3.38 -11.46 -7.45
C ASN A 390 -4.61 -10.84 -6.81
N ILE A 391 -5.35 -11.70 -6.15
CA ILE A 391 -6.38 -11.34 -5.19
C ILE A 391 -5.77 -10.38 -4.17
N GLY A 392 -6.28 -9.14 -4.10
CA GLY A 392 -5.88 -8.15 -3.10
C GLY A 392 -4.43 -7.67 -3.23
N GLY A 393 -3.93 -7.53 -4.45
CA GLY A 393 -2.64 -6.95 -4.76
C GLY A 393 -2.73 -5.47 -5.18
N ARG A 394 -1.62 -4.93 -5.70
CA ARG A 394 -1.63 -3.65 -6.40
C ARG A 394 -2.72 -3.67 -7.45
N PRO A 395 -3.44 -2.53 -7.66
CA PRO A 395 -4.36 -2.48 -8.78
C PRO A 395 -3.59 -2.79 -10.06
N SER A 396 -4.17 -3.64 -10.85
CA SER A 396 -3.70 -3.84 -12.20
C SER A 396 -3.97 -2.56 -12.98
N VAL A 397 -3.00 -2.11 -13.75
CA VAL A 397 -3.11 -0.85 -14.48
C VAL A 397 -3.30 -1.14 -15.97
N ALA A 398 -4.35 -0.60 -16.53
CA ALA A 398 -4.55 -0.57 -17.97
C ALA A 398 -4.60 0.88 -18.44
N THR A 399 -4.01 1.16 -19.59
CA THR A 399 -4.11 2.44 -20.27
C THR A 399 -5.08 2.34 -21.42
N VAL A 400 -5.96 3.33 -21.55
CA VAL A 400 -6.82 3.49 -22.71
C VAL A 400 -6.23 4.57 -23.58
N ASP A 401 -5.94 4.24 -24.84
CA ASP A 401 -5.46 5.22 -25.80
C ASP A 401 -6.64 6.12 -26.26
N MET A 402 -6.63 7.35 -25.79
CA MET A 402 -7.67 8.33 -26.10
C MET A 402 -7.62 8.80 -27.55
N ASN A 403 -6.50 8.65 -28.25
CA ASN A 403 -6.42 9.01 -29.66
C ASN A 403 -7.26 8.05 -30.50
N ILE A 404 -7.28 6.77 -30.19
CA ILE A 404 -8.16 5.78 -30.86
C ILE A 404 -9.63 6.21 -30.71
N TRP A 405 -10.02 6.64 -29.51
CA TRP A 405 -11.36 7.14 -29.28
C TRP A 405 -11.67 8.41 -30.11
N LEU A 406 -10.73 9.37 -30.16
CA LEU A 406 -10.88 10.57 -30.96
C LEU A 406 -11.01 10.26 -32.46
N GLU A 407 -10.21 9.34 -32.97
CA GLU A 407 -10.27 8.86 -34.35
C GLU A 407 -11.62 8.20 -34.64
N SER A 408 -12.12 7.33 -33.76
CA SER A 408 -13.43 6.68 -33.92
C SER A 408 -14.61 7.66 -33.96
N LYS A 409 -14.46 8.83 -33.33
CA LYS A 409 -15.46 9.91 -33.36
C LYS A 409 -15.23 10.94 -34.47
N ASN A 410 -14.27 10.74 -35.35
CA ASN A 410 -13.85 11.74 -36.36
C ASN A 410 -13.53 13.12 -35.73
N LEU A 411 -12.98 13.11 -34.52
CA LEU A 411 -12.54 14.28 -33.81
C LEU A 411 -11.07 14.53 -34.11
N SER A 412 -10.68 15.79 -34.26
CA SER A 412 -9.29 16.16 -34.46
C SER A 412 -8.43 15.78 -33.27
N SER A 413 -7.31 15.07 -33.51
CA SER A 413 -6.29 14.76 -32.48
C SER A 413 -5.45 15.98 -32.08
N ASN A 414 -5.87 17.19 -32.48
CA ASN A 414 -5.18 18.42 -32.13
C ASN A 414 -5.21 18.59 -30.60
N ILE A 415 -4.02 18.67 -30.00
CA ILE A 415 -3.83 18.87 -28.52
C ILE A 415 -4.50 20.16 -28.00
N TYR A 416 -4.91 21.05 -28.87
CA TYR A 416 -5.65 22.27 -28.54
C TYR A 416 -7.18 22.11 -28.64
N ASP A 417 -7.66 20.95 -29.10
CA ASP A 417 -9.09 20.66 -29.12
C ASP A 417 -9.48 20.08 -27.76
N ASP A 418 -10.08 20.90 -26.91
CA ASP A 418 -10.55 20.53 -25.58
C ASP A 418 -11.81 19.64 -25.55
N SER A 419 -12.14 18.98 -26.66
CA SER A 419 -13.03 17.82 -26.68
C SER A 419 -12.44 16.63 -25.92
N ARG A 420 -11.61 16.89 -24.91
CA ARG A 420 -10.88 15.95 -24.07
C ARG A 420 -11.74 15.18 -23.09
N LEU A 421 -12.99 15.59 -22.93
CA LEU A 421 -14.01 14.81 -22.24
C LEU A 421 -14.66 13.85 -23.23
N GLY A 422 -14.19 12.62 -23.22
CA GLY A 422 -14.82 11.54 -23.95
C GLY A 422 -15.67 10.68 -23.03
N ASN A 423 -16.93 10.48 -23.39
CA ASN A 423 -17.72 9.44 -22.75
C ASN A 423 -17.30 8.10 -23.34
N LEU A 424 -16.56 7.32 -22.58
CA LEU A 424 -16.14 5.97 -22.94
C LEU A 424 -17.05 4.97 -22.26
N THR A 425 -17.54 4.01 -23.01
CA THR A 425 -18.21 2.82 -22.46
C THR A 425 -17.19 1.70 -22.41
N VAL A 426 -16.71 1.40 -21.20
CA VAL A 426 -15.64 0.41 -20.98
C VAL A 426 -16.27 -0.91 -20.56
N THR A 427 -15.86 -1.97 -21.23
CA THR A 427 -16.16 -3.37 -20.87
C THR A 427 -14.87 -4.16 -20.71
N ALA A 428 -14.94 -5.37 -20.20
CA ALA A 428 -13.76 -6.20 -19.98
C ALA A 428 -14.00 -7.66 -20.34
N GLU A 429 -12.91 -8.33 -20.68
CA GLU A 429 -12.82 -9.79 -20.75
C GLU A 429 -11.80 -10.28 -19.72
N VAL A 430 -12.16 -11.32 -19.00
CA VAL A 430 -11.34 -11.96 -17.97
C VAL A 430 -10.89 -13.31 -18.48
N TYR A 431 -9.61 -13.62 -18.35
CA TYR A 431 -9.01 -14.88 -18.82
C TYR A 431 -8.52 -15.69 -17.63
N ASP A 432 -8.85 -16.97 -17.62
CA ASP A 432 -8.28 -17.91 -16.68
C ASP A 432 -6.92 -18.47 -17.17
N TRP A 433 -6.31 -19.35 -16.41
CA TRP A 433 -5.00 -19.94 -16.75
C TRP A 433 -5.06 -20.97 -17.89
N GLU A 434 -6.25 -21.35 -18.33
CA GLU A 434 -6.50 -22.25 -19.47
C GLU A 434 -6.88 -21.47 -20.74
N ASP A 435 -6.79 -20.11 -20.68
CA ASP A 435 -7.15 -19.15 -21.73
C ASP A 435 -8.65 -19.16 -22.09
N ASN A 436 -9.52 -19.64 -21.18
CA ASN A 436 -10.94 -19.45 -21.34
C ASN A 436 -11.29 -17.98 -21.10
N VAL A 437 -12.23 -17.46 -21.89
CA VAL A 437 -12.62 -16.04 -21.89
C VAL A 437 -13.99 -15.87 -21.24
N TYR A 438 -14.06 -14.97 -20.26
CA TYR A 438 -15.27 -14.62 -19.54
C TYR A 438 -15.55 -13.12 -19.73
N LYS A 439 -16.61 -12.79 -20.45
CA LYS A 439 -17.05 -11.41 -20.59
C LYS A 439 -17.70 -10.91 -19.32
N VAL A 440 -17.38 -9.69 -18.90
CA VAL A 440 -18.12 -9.05 -17.80
C VAL A 440 -19.58 -8.87 -18.17
N LYS A 441 -20.48 -8.97 -17.17
CA LYS A 441 -21.94 -8.91 -17.37
C LYS A 441 -22.45 -7.50 -17.68
N ASN A 442 -21.64 -6.47 -17.46
CA ASN A 442 -22.02 -5.07 -17.65
C ASN A 442 -20.86 -4.26 -18.24
N SER A 443 -21.20 -3.11 -18.79
CA SER A 443 -20.23 -2.06 -19.14
C SER A 443 -20.39 -0.86 -18.21
N VAL A 444 -19.35 -0.04 -18.12
CA VAL A 444 -19.32 1.18 -17.30
C VAL A 444 -19.01 2.40 -18.17
N LYS A 445 -19.72 3.51 -17.90
CA LYS A 445 -19.48 4.77 -18.58
C LYS A 445 -18.49 5.62 -17.79
N ILE A 446 -17.47 6.09 -18.46
CA ILE A 446 -16.43 6.96 -17.91
C ILE A 446 -16.42 8.25 -18.74
N SER A 447 -16.57 9.39 -18.08
CA SER A 447 -16.24 10.67 -18.71
C SER A 447 -14.72 10.85 -18.64
N ALA A 448 -14.04 10.26 -19.62
CA ALA A 448 -12.58 10.20 -19.65
C ALA A 448 -11.98 11.47 -20.22
N GLN A 449 -10.82 11.86 -19.68
CA GLN A 449 -10.00 12.94 -20.18
C GLN A 449 -8.56 12.50 -20.34
N PHE A 450 -7.82 13.19 -21.20
CA PHE A 450 -6.38 12.98 -21.33
C PHE A 450 -5.69 13.22 -19.98
N GLY A 451 -4.85 12.29 -19.57
CA GLY A 451 -4.17 12.37 -18.29
C GLY A 451 -5.01 11.95 -17.06
N GLY A 452 -6.27 11.57 -17.27
CA GLY A 452 -7.14 11.12 -16.18
C GLY A 452 -6.76 9.75 -15.66
N VAL A 453 -6.90 9.55 -14.35
CA VAL A 453 -6.74 8.25 -13.68
C VAL A 453 -8.07 7.86 -13.07
N TYR A 454 -8.57 6.72 -13.47
CA TYR A 454 -9.89 6.20 -13.06
C TYR A 454 -9.71 4.90 -12.31
N TYR A 455 -10.54 4.69 -11.30
CA TYR A 455 -10.49 3.48 -10.49
C TYR A 455 -11.68 2.60 -10.82
N ALA A 456 -11.39 1.39 -11.31
CA ALA A 456 -12.41 0.39 -11.60
C ALA A 456 -12.26 -0.79 -10.63
N ILE A 457 -13.37 -1.41 -10.28
CA ILE A 457 -13.43 -2.58 -9.42
C ILE A 457 -14.03 -3.73 -10.24
N LEU A 458 -13.28 -4.82 -10.37
CA LEU A 458 -13.75 -6.07 -10.92
C LEU A 458 -14.20 -6.98 -9.77
N ASN A 459 -15.43 -7.39 -9.78
CA ASN A 459 -16.03 -8.30 -8.79
C ASN A 459 -16.67 -9.51 -9.46
N GLY A 460 -16.81 -10.61 -8.73
CA GLY A 460 -17.43 -11.84 -9.23
C GLY A 460 -16.49 -13.04 -9.15
N SER A 461 -16.82 -14.07 -9.93
CA SER A 461 -16.06 -15.32 -9.99
C SER A 461 -16.19 -15.96 -11.38
N PHE A 462 -15.35 -16.96 -11.67
CA PHE A 462 -15.52 -17.78 -12.89
C PHE A 462 -16.82 -18.58 -12.89
N GLU A 463 -17.35 -18.91 -11.72
CA GLU A 463 -18.62 -19.62 -11.59
C GLU A 463 -19.81 -18.69 -11.78
N ASP A 464 -19.83 -17.54 -11.08
CA ASP A 464 -20.96 -16.61 -11.07
C ASP A 464 -20.87 -15.54 -12.16
N GLY A 465 -19.73 -15.42 -12.83
CA GLY A 465 -19.41 -14.37 -13.79
C GLY A 465 -18.97 -13.05 -13.13
N PHE A 466 -18.35 -12.20 -13.92
CA PHE A 466 -17.72 -10.96 -13.45
C PHE A 466 -18.57 -9.73 -13.75
N THR A 467 -18.43 -8.70 -12.93
CA THR A 467 -18.95 -7.35 -13.12
C THR A 467 -17.84 -6.32 -12.93
N ILE A 468 -17.96 -5.19 -13.65
CA ILE A 468 -17.04 -4.05 -13.52
C ILE A 468 -17.83 -2.82 -13.10
N ARG A 469 -17.26 -1.97 -12.25
CA ARG A 469 -17.81 -0.67 -11.89
C ARG A 469 -16.70 0.35 -11.67
N ILE A 470 -17.01 1.63 -11.85
CA ILE A 470 -16.12 2.73 -11.50
C ILE A 470 -16.39 3.14 -10.05
N LYS A 471 -15.31 3.46 -9.34
CA LYS A 471 -15.36 3.99 -7.98
C LYS A 471 -15.61 5.50 -8.02
#